data_7e8f13c6db25b5e99250b6c72edd1137
#
_entry.id   7e8f13c6db25b5e99250b6c72edd1137
#
_cell.length_a   1.000
_cell.length_b   1.000
_cell.length_c   1.000
_cell.angle_alpha   90.00
_cell.angle_beta   90.00
_cell.angle_gamma   90.00
#
_symmetry.space_group_name_H-M   'P 1'
#
loop_
_entity.id
_entity.type
_entity.pdbx_description
1 polymer ?
#
loop_
_entity_poly.entity_id
_entity_poly.type
_entity_poly.pdbx_seq_one_letter_code
_entity_poly.pdbx_strand_id
1 'polypeptide(L)'
;MSENIAFIVHLPGKPEHRDELESSLLEVLEQMAKEPDFVNTYLHRSVEDPDTLVLYETWACSPAYFQTHHLSRPYRQVYEQALPRLLKRERTLEFLKPLRAFEKPAA
;
A
#
# COMPACT_ATOMS: atom_id res chain seq x y z
N MET A 1 21.40 -9.82 7.85
CA MET A 1 20.38 -10.13 6.83
C MET A 1 19.08 -9.45 7.17
N SER A 2 18.59 -8.64 6.29
CA SER A 2 17.30 -8.03 6.50
C SER A 2 16.21 -9.03 6.10
N GLU A 3 15.16 -9.12 6.93
CA GLU A 3 14.00 -9.89 6.58
C GLU A 3 13.05 -9.00 5.79
N ASN A 4 12.45 -9.55 4.75
CA ASN A 4 11.40 -8.85 4.03
C ASN A 4 10.05 -9.14 4.69
N ILE A 5 9.20 -8.12 4.70
CA ILE A 5 7.79 -8.32 5.01
C ILE A 5 6.98 -8.04 3.75
N ALA A 6 5.84 -8.66 3.65
CA ALA A 6 4.85 -8.30 2.66
C ALA A 6 3.56 -7.95 3.38
N PHE A 7 2.68 -7.22 2.73
CA PHE A 7 1.35 -6.98 3.29
C PHE A 7 0.37 -6.60 2.20
N ILE A 8 -0.90 -6.80 2.52
CA ILE A 8 -2.01 -6.45 1.64
C ILE A 8 -2.78 -5.33 2.31
N VAL A 9 -3.06 -4.28 1.55
CA VAL A 9 -3.85 -3.14 2.01
C VAL A 9 -5.11 -3.06 1.16
N HIS A 10 -6.26 -3.00 1.82
CA HIS A 10 -7.53 -2.75 1.15
C HIS A 10 -7.98 -1.32 1.47
N LEU A 11 -8.28 -0.55 0.43
CA LEU A 11 -8.72 0.83 0.54
C LEU A 11 -10.12 0.91 -0.07
N PRO A 12 -11.18 0.65 0.74
CA PRO A 12 -12.56 0.67 0.21
C PRO A 12 -13.02 2.10 -0.01
N GLY A 13 -12.88 2.58 -1.23
CA GLY A 13 -13.16 3.97 -1.59
C GLY A 13 -14.64 4.26 -1.75
N LYS A 14 -15.01 5.53 -1.56
CA LYS A 14 -16.34 6.01 -1.90
C LYS A 14 -16.41 6.22 -3.42
N PRO A 15 -17.54 5.87 -4.05
CA PRO A 15 -17.66 6.03 -5.50
C PRO A 15 -17.40 7.47 -5.97
N GLU A 16 -17.89 8.45 -5.21
CA GLU A 16 -17.73 9.86 -5.58
C GLU A 16 -16.31 10.37 -5.41
N HIS A 17 -15.45 9.63 -4.74
CA HIS A 17 -14.05 10.02 -4.51
C HIS A 17 -13.06 9.05 -5.14
N ARG A 18 -13.50 8.22 -6.08
CA ARG A 18 -12.65 7.21 -6.70
C ARG A 18 -11.37 7.80 -7.28
N ASP A 19 -11.52 8.84 -8.10
CA ASP A 19 -10.37 9.42 -8.81
C ASP A 19 -9.43 10.13 -7.85
N GLU A 20 -9.98 10.81 -6.84
CA GLU A 20 -9.15 11.49 -5.85
C GLU A 20 -8.36 10.48 -5.01
N LEU A 21 -8.98 9.39 -4.60
CA LEU A 21 -8.29 8.35 -3.85
C LEU A 21 -7.13 7.79 -4.66
N GLU A 22 -7.37 7.47 -5.92
CA GLU A 22 -6.34 6.91 -6.78
C GLU A 22 -5.17 7.89 -6.99
N SER A 23 -5.47 9.15 -7.31
CA SER A 23 -4.40 10.12 -7.55
C SER A 23 -3.61 10.44 -6.29
N SER A 24 -4.27 10.54 -5.14
CA SER A 24 -3.58 10.76 -3.86
C SER A 24 -2.67 9.60 -3.51
N LEU A 25 -3.15 8.37 -3.75
CA LEU A 25 -2.36 7.18 -3.47
C LEU A 25 -1.15 7.12 -4.39
N LEU A 26 -1.32 7.40 -5.68
CA LEU A 26 -0.20 7.36 -6.63
C LEU A 26 0.92 8.33 -6.23
N GLU A 27 0.58 9.51 -5.74
CA GLU A 27 1.59 10.46 -5.26
C GLU A 27 2.40 9.89 -4.09
N VAL A 28 1.72 9.22 -3.15
CA VAL A 28 2.40 8.59 -2.03
C VAL A 28 3.29 7.44 -2.50
N LEU A 29 2.80 6.62 -3.43
CA LEU A 29 3.56 5.49 -3.93
C LEU A 29 4.84 5.93 -4.64
N GLU A 30 4.80 7.06 -5.35
CA GLU A 30 6.00 7.61 -5.98
C GLU A 30 7.07 7.97 -4.95
N GLN A 31 6.66 8.51 -3.81
CA GLN A 31 7.60 8.84 -2.74
C GLN A 31 8.10 7.58 -2.03
N MET A 32 7.20 6.62 -1.78
CA MET A 32 7.55 5.34 -1.17
C MET A 32 8.62 4.61 -1.97
N ALA A 33 8.51 4.65 -3.30
CA ALA A 33 9.44 3.94 -4.18
C ALA A 33 10.87 4.47 -4.09
N LYS A 34 11.07 5.62 -3.46
CA LYS A 34 12.41 6.20 -3.25
C LYS A 34 13.04 5.79 -1.94
N GLU A 35 12.27 5.14 -1.05
CA GLU A 35 12.79 4.74 0.26
C GLU A 35 13.79 3.60 0.13
N PRO A 36 14.86 3.60 0.93
CA PRO A 36 15.88 2.54 0.85
C PRO A 36 15.34 1.13 1.12
N ASP A 37 14.31 1.02 1.98
CA ASP A 37 13.75 -0.29 2.34
C ASP A 37 12.67 -0.77 1.39
N PHE A 38 12.26 0.05 0.44
CA PHE A 38 11.19 -0.30 -0.49
C PHE A 38 11.67 -1.40 -1.45
N VAL A 39 10.87 -2.45 -1.60
CA VAL A 39 11.16 -3.51 -2.57
C VAL A 39 10.23 -3.41 -3.76
N ASN A 40 8.92 -3.49 -3.52
CA ASN A 40 7.95 -3.34 -4.61
C ASN A 40 6.57 -3.04 -4.04
N THR A 41 5.69 -2.57 -4.94
CA THR A 41 4.27 -2.47 -4.65
C THR A 41 3.51 -2.68 -5.96
N TYR A 42 2.40 -3.39 -5.85
CA TYR A 42 1.50 -3.63 -6.98
C TYR A 42 0.14 -3.08 -6.61
N LEU A 43 -0.33 -2.13 -7.41
CA LEU A 43 -1.63 -1.51 -7.19
C LEU A 43 -2.68 -2.19 -8.06
N HIS A 44 -3.78 -2.58 -7.44
CA HIS A 44 -4.88 -3.26 -8.11
C HIS A 44 -6.19 -2.54 -7.81
N ARG A 45 -7.11 -2.69 -8.73
CA ARG A 45 -8.51 -2.32 -8.51
C ARG A 45 -9.28 -3.61 -8.29
N SER A 46 -10.10 -3.65 -7.24
CA SER A 46 -10.93 -4.83 -6.99
C SER A 46 -11.92 -5.04 -8.14
N VAL A 47 -12.04 -6.27 -8.61
CA VAL A 47 -13.03 -6.60 -9.66
C VAL A 47 -14.44 -6.59 -9.09
N GLU A 48 -14.57 -7.02 -7.84
CA GLU A 48 -15.88 -7.12 -7.19
C GLU A 48 -16.41 -5.76 -6.73
N ASP A 49 -15.51 -4.85 -6.33
CA ASP A 49 -15.85 -3.50 -5.89
C ASP A 49 -14.90 -2.51 -6.56
N PRO A 50 -15.27 -1.98 -7.73
CA PRO A 50 -14.34 -1.14 -8.52
C PRO A 50 -13.90 0.15 -7.82
N ASP A 51 -14.56 0.54 -6.74
CA ASP A 51 -14.15 1.71 -5.96
C ASP A 51 -13.08 1.37 -4.93
N THR A 52 -12.79 0.09 -4.74
CA THR A 52 -11.78 -0.37 -3.78
C THR A 52 -10.44 -0.61 -4.50
N LEU A 53 -9.39 -0.01 -3.95
CA LEU A 53 -8.03 -0.26 -4.39
C LEU A 53 -7.37 -1.25 -3.45
N VAL A 54 -6.51 -2.10 -3.99
CA VAL A 54 -5.80 -3.13 -3.22
C VAL A 54 -4.33 -3.05 -3.56
N LEU A 55 -3.51 -2.94 -2.53
CA LEU A 55 -2.05 -2.93 -2.68
C LEU A 55 -1.47 -4.23 -2.14
N TYR A 56 -0.50 -4.76 -2.85
CA TYR A 56 0.36 -5.81 -2.35
C TYR A 56 1.77 -5.27 -2.34
N GLU A 57 2.38 -5.12 -1.14
CA GLU A 57 3.65 -4.45 -0.97
C GLU A 57 4.67 -5.36 -0.31
N THR A 58 5.94 -5.16 -0.66
CA THR A 58 7.06 -5.84 -0.01
C THR A 58 8.09 -4.79 0.40
N TRP A 59 8.56 -4.90 1.64
CA TRP A 59 9.54 -3.99 2.21
C TRP A 59 10.64 -4.78 2.92
N ALA A 60 11.86 -4.26 2.86
CA ALA A 60 13.02 -4.89 3.51
C ALA A 60 13.20 -4.32 4.91
N CYS A 61 12.22 -4.56 5.79
CA CYS A 61 12.26 -4.10 7.17
C CYS A 61 11.29 -4.94 8.00
N SER A 62 11.29 -4.72 9.31
CA SER A 62 10.34 -5.41 10.19
C SER A 62 8.97 -4.73 10.17
N PRO A 63 7.90 -5.45 10.57
CA PRO A 63 6.59 -4.82 10.70
C PRO A 63 6.59 -3.62 11.65
N ALA A 64 7.32 -3.74 12.79
CA ALA A 64 7.38 -2.66 13.75
C ALA A 64 8.05 -1.42 13.17
N TYR A 65 9.15 -1.61 12.43
CA TYR A 65 9.84 -0.49 11.81
C TYR A 65 8.96 0.18 10.75
N PHE A 66 8.26 -0.62 9.95
CA PHE A 66 7.34 -0.06 8.97
C PHE A 66 6.28 0.81 9.64
N GLN A 67 5.67 0.30 10.71
CA GLN A 67 4.61 1.02 11.41
C GLN A 67 5.10 2.30 12.07
N THR A 68 6.30 2.29 12.65
CA THR A 68 6.80 3.45 13.39
C THR A 68 7.52 4.45 12.50
N HIS A 69 8.18 3.99 11.44
CA HIS A 69 8.98 4.86 10.58
C HIS A 69 8.26 5.22 9.29
N HIS A 70 7.84 4.21 8.52
CA HIS A 70 7.31 4.49 7.18
C HIS A 70 5.89 5.06 7.19
N LEU A 71 5.03 4.61 8.09
CA LEU A 71 3.68 5.16 8.16
C LEU A 71 3.64 6.58 8.69
N SER A 72 4.70 7.03 9.37
CA SER A 72 4.77 8.38 9.92
C SER A 72 5.56 9.35 9.05
N ARG A 73 5.96 8.96 7.85
CA ARG A 73 6.72 9.84 6.97
C ARG A 73 5.91 11.08 6.61
N PRO A 74 6.56 12.27 6.60
CA PRO A 74 5.83 13.51 6.33
C PRO A 74 5.06 13.53 5.00
N TYR A 75 5.56 12.87 3.96
CA TYR A 75 4.86 12.87 2.66
C TYR A 75 3.54 12.12 2.70
N ARG A 76 3.28 11.35 3.77
CA ARG A 76 2.03 10.61 3.91
C ARG A 76 0.94 11.42 4.62
N GLN A 77 1.27 12.56 5.23
CA GLN A 77 0.35 13.26 6.11
C GLN A 77 -0.95 13.69 5.43
N VAL A 78 -0.85 14.32 4.26
CA VAL A 78 -2.04 14.77 3.55
C VAL A 78 -2.92 13.59 3.15
N TYR A 79 -2.28 12.52 2.65
CA TYR A 79 -2.98 11.29 2.27
C TYR A 79 -3.69 10.67 3.48
N GLU A 80 -2.97 10.49 4.58
CA GLU A 80 -3.55 9.86 5.77
C GLU A 80 -4.72 10.67 6.33
N GLN A 81 -4.61 12.00 6.32
CA GLN A 81 -5.68 12.86 6.80
C GLN A 81 -6.90 12.84 5.89
N ALA A 82 -6.72 12.58 4.61
CA ALA A 82 -7.82 12.53 3.65
C ALA A 82 -8.57 11.21 3.67
N LEU A 83 -7.96 10.13 4.17
CA LEU A 83 -8.56 8.80 4.10
C LEU A 83 -9.95 8.70 4.72
N PRO A 84 -10.23 9.27 5.92
CA PRO A 84 -11.59 9.19 6.46
C PRO A 84 -12.66 9.79 5.55
N ARG A 85 -12.30 10.79 4.76
CA ARG A 85 -13.21 11.42 3.80
C ARG A 85 -13.35 10.61 2.53
N LEU A 86 -12.27 9.96 2.11
CA LEU A 86 -12.21 9.24 0.82
C LEU A 86 -12.73 7.81 0.90
N LEU A 87 -12.68 7.20 2.09
CA LEU A 87 -13.04 5.80 2.27
C LEU A 87 -14.44 5.64 2.86
N LYS A 88 -15.15 4.62 2.40
CA LYS A 88 -16.46 4.27 2.97
C LYS A 88 -16.35 3.40 4.22
N ARG A 89 -15.20 2.79 4.47
CA ARG A 89 -14.83 2.07 5.68
C ARG A 89 -13.34 2.20 5.88
N GLU A 90 -12.86 1.90 7.08
CA GLU A 90 -11.44 1.96 7.36
C GLU A 90 -10.65 1.01 6.47
N ARG A 91 -9.45 1.44 6.09
CA ARG A 91 -8.54 0.55 5.37
C ARG A 91 -8.13 -0.60 6.28
N THR A 92 -7.85 -1.74 5.67
CA THR A 92 -7.30 -2.89 6.38
C THR A 92 -5.89 -3.15 5.88
N LEU A 93 -5.05 -3.65 6.77
CA LEU A 93 -3.67 -3.96 6.45
C LEU A 93 -3.33 -5.28 7.11
N GLU A 94 -2.90 -6.25 6.32
CA GLU A 94 -2.51 -7.55 6.83
C GLU A 94 -1.06 -7.82 6.50
N PHE A 95 -0.22 -7.97 7.54
CA PHE A 95 1.18 -8.33 7.34
C PHE A 95 1.32 -9.82 7.02
N LEU A 96 2.21 -10.11 6.07
CA LEU A 96 2.47 -11.45 5.59
C LEU A 96 3.96 -11.72 5.70
N LYS A 97 4.32 -12.95 6.03
CA LYS A 97 5.72 -13.37 6.00
C LYS A 97 5.98 -14.10 4.69
N PRO A 98 6.82 -13.55 3.81
CA PRO A 98 7.14 -14.25 2.56
C PRO A 98 7.79 -15.59 2.86
N LEU A 99 7.30 -16.65 2.24
CA LEU A 99 7.86 -17.97 2.40
C LEU A 99 8.59 -18.41 1.15
N ARG A 100 7.95 -18.24 -0.01
CA ARG A 100 8.51 -18.74 -1.25
C ARG A 100 7.82 -18.09 -2.44
N ALA A 101 8.59 -17.83 -3.49
CA ALA A 101 8.06 -17.28 -4.74
C ALA A 101 8.12 -18.33 -5.83
N PHE A 102 7.08 -18.38 -6.65
CA PHE A 102 7.05 -19.23 -7.84
C PHE A 102 6.70 -18.33 -9.01
N GLU A 103 7.61 -18.20 -9.94
CA GLU A 103 7.43 -17.32 -11.08
C GLU A 103 7.85 -18.05 -12.36
N LYS A 104 7.10 -17.83 -13.45
CA LYS A 104 7.55 -18.33 -14.73
C LYS A 104 8.70 -17.48 -15.23
N PRO A 105 9.73 -18.09 -15.85
CA PRO A 105 10.78 -17.31 -16.50
C PRO A 105 10.16 -16.41 -17.58
N ALA A 106 10.76 -15.24 -17.79
CA ALA A 106 10.35 -14.36 -18.87
C ALA A 106 10.58 -15.06 -20.21
N ALA A 107 9.62 -14.90 -21.12
CA ALA A 107 9.70 -15.50 -22.45
C ALA A 107 10.75 -14.80 -23.30
#